data_20100e96907149fa9d07fc3ee82baa0e
#
_entry.id   20100e96907149fa9d07fc3ee82baa0e
#
_cell.length_a   1.000
_cell.length_b   1.000
_cell.length_c   1.000
_cell.angle_alpha   90.00
_cell.angle_beta   90.00
_cell.angle_gamma   90.00
#
_symmetry.space_group_name_H-M   'P 1'
#
loop_
_entity.id
_entity.type
_entity.pdbx_description
1 polymer ?
#
loop_
_entity_poly.entity_id
_entity_poly.type
_entity_poly.pdbx_seq_one_letter_code
_entity_poly.pdbx_strand_id
1 'polypeptide(L)'
;MPSRRTVLAVGAGVTTALALGASAHAGTSDDKKLRALIARMSLEEKVGQLFVMRFYGHSATDPDQADIDANLKEIGVRTAAELIAKYRVGGIIYFTWTHNTRNPRQIADLSNGIQKASLAQPRGLPVLIATDQEHGAVCRIGRPAALFPGAMALGAGGSRADARTVGRISGTELRAMGVLQDYSPDADVNVNPANPIIGVRSFGADPDAVGALVAAEVAGYRAAGVAATAKHFPGHGDTAVDSHTGFPVITHSRELWEKLDAVPFRAAVEAGIDAVMTAHIQFPALDGSGDPATLSHPVVTGILRGELGYDGVVVTDSLGMAGVRTKYGDDRVPVLALKAGVDQLLDPPAPDVAWNAVLKAVQGGELTESRLDESILRILRLKSRLGLLDRPYVQAKDVGRVVGTAQHLAAADRIAERTTTLLVNEGGLLPLSRRTHGKVLVVGADPASPSGTTGPPTGVLAAALTELGFSASALSTGTEPSAEAVDKAVAAARGVDAVVVGTYNVTAGSGQQRLVEQLLATRRPVVAVAVRNPYDVAQLPAVKAFLASYSWTDVELRAAARVIAGRVAPRGKLPVPVQRADVPAQVLYPIGHGLTY
;
A
#
# COMPACT_ATOMS: atom_id res chain seq x y z
N MET A 1 2.07 31.71 77.51
CA MET A 1 0.67 31.79 77.04
C MET A 1 0.66 32.56 75.76
N PRO A 2 0.34 31.96 74.66
CA PRO A 2 -0.93 32.20 74.00
C PRO A 2 -1.49 30.96 73.27
N SER A 3 -2.70 31.11 72.82
CA SER A 3 -3.76 30.19 72.45
C SER A 3 -3.56 29.36 71.19
N ARG A 4 -4.06 28.13 71.25
CA ARG A 4 -4.26 27.21 70.12
C ARG A 4 -5.44 27.73 69.24
N ARG A 5 -5.21 27.78 67.92
CA ARG A 5 -6.31 27.84 66.92
C ARG A 5 -6.27 26.55 66.12
N THR A 6 -7.34 25.79 66.23
CA THR A 6 -7.67 24.59 65.50
C THR A 6 -8.11 25.05 64.10
N VAL A 7 -7.49 24.49 63.03
CA VAL A 7 -7.94 24.61 61.65
C VAL A 7 -8.51 23.26 61.22
N LEU A 8 -9.82 23.21 61.00
CA LEU A 8 -10.52 22.11 60.37
C LEU A 8 -10.18 22.12 58.88
N ALA A 9 -9.61 21.03 58.39
CA ALA A 9 -9.48 20.73 56.97
C ALA A 9 -10.71 19.95 56.52
N VAL A 10 -11.54 20.55 55.68
CA VAL A 10 -12.62 19.90 54.94
C VAL A 10 -12.04 19.28 53.72
N GLY A 11 -11.95 17.95 53.67
CA GLY A 11 -11.59 17.17 52.48
C GLY A 11 -12.79 17.09 51.52
N ALA A 12 -12.69 17.79 50.39
CA ALA A 12 -13.61 17.59 49.27
C ALA A 12 -13.05 16.47 48.39
N GLY A 13 -13.64 15.29 48.49
CA GLY A 13 -13.41 14.17 47.57
C GLY A 13 -14.00 14.49 46.20
N VAL A 14 -13.15 14.73 45.20
CA VAL A 14 -13.60 14.78 43.81
C VAL A 14 -13.60 13.35 43.27
N THR A 15 -14.78 12.75 43.22
CA THR A 15 -15.03 11.54 42.42
C THR A 15 -15.11 11.91 40.96
N THR A 16 -14.03 11.72 40.20
CA THR A 16 -14.03 11.76 38.73
C THR A 16 -14.77 10.52 38.24
N ALA A 17 -16.06 10.67 37.94
CA ALA A 17 -16.78 9.70 37.12
C ALA A 17 -16.21 9.78 35.68
N LEU A 18 -15.50 8.73 35.27
CA LEU A 18 -15.21 8.48 33.85
C LEU A 18 -16.54 8.20 33.14
N ALA A 19 -17.13 9.24 32.56
CA ALA A 19 -18.20 9.10 31.61
C ALA A 19 -17.58 8.53 30.32
N LEU A 20 -17.77 7.25 30.09
CA LEU A 20 -17.69 6.64 28.76
C LEU A 20 -18.79 7.29 27.92
N GLY A 21 -18.45 8.39 27.27
CA GLY A 21 -19.28 9.06 26.29
C GLY A 21 -19.34 8.20 25.02
N ALA A 22 -20.33 7.32 24.93
CA ALA A 22 -20.82 6.91 23.62
C ALA A 22 -21.23 8.19 22.89
N SER A 23 -20.41 8.63 21.92
CA SER A 23 -20.74 9.75 21.05
C SER A 23 -21.94 9.34 20.19
N ALA A 24 -23.13 9.57 20.70
CA ALA A 24 -24.33 9.62 19.88
C ALA A 24 -24.10 10.75 18.87
N HIS A 25 -23.78 10.41 17.62
CA HIS A 25 -23.76 11.34 16.51
C HIS A 25 -25.21 11.83 16.29
N ALA A 26 -25.59 12.87 17.04
CA ALA A 26 -26.74 13.66 16.69
C ALA A 26 -26.47 14.21 15.29
N GLY A 27 -27.30 13.80 14.29
CA GLY A 27 -27.09 14.16 12.90
C GLY A 27 -26.86 15.65 12.75
N THR A 28 -25.68 16.03 12.26
CA THR A 28 -25.32 17.41 11.96
C THR A 28 -26.25 17.96 10.89
N SER A 29 -26.30 19.29 10.72
CA SER A 29 -27.08 19.92 9.64
C SER A 29 -26.69 19.35 8.25
N ASP A 30 -25.45 18.87 8.13
CA ASP A 30 -24.92 18.27 6.91
C ASP A 30 -25.51 16.88 6.66
N ASP A 31 -25.65 16.05 7.69
CA ASP A 31 -26.31 14.74 7.56
C ASP A 31 -27.74 14.86 7.07
N LYS A 32 -28.50 15.89 7.51
CA LYS A 32 -29.87 16.13 7.00
C LYS A 32 -29.87 16.44 5.50
N LYS A 33 -28.91 17.24 5.01
CA LYS A 33 -28.76 17.54 3.59
C LYS A 33 -28.38 16.30 2.79
N LEU A 34 -27.44 15.48 3.29
CA LEU A 34 -27.02 14.25 2.64
C LEU A 34 -28.17 13.23 2.58
N ARG A 35 -28.93 13.04 3.65
CA ARG A 35 -30.13 12.17 3.65
C ARG A 35 -31.20 12.67 2.71
N ALA A 36 -31.43 13.98 2.60
CA ALA A 36 -32.36 14.57 1.63
C ALA A 36 -31.89 14.37 0.18
N LEU A 37 -30.59 14.32 -0.06
CA LEU A 37 -30.00 13.98 -1.35
C LEU A 37 -30.27 12.50 -1.68
N ILE A 38 -29.97 11.58 -0.75
CA ILE A 38 -30.20 10.13 -0.89
C ILE A 38 -31.68 9.83 -1.19
N ALA A 39 -32.60 10.47 -0.47
CA ALA A 39 -34.05 10.26 -0.65
C ALA A 39 -34.57 10.64 -2.04
N ARG A 40 -33.79 11.40 -2.85
CA ARG A 40 -34.17 11.76 -4.23
C ARG A 40 -33.53 10.86 -5.29
N MET A 41 -32.62 9.96 -4.90
CA MET A 41 -31.96 9.03 -5.82
C MET A 41 -32.93 7.94 -6.25
N SER A 42 -32.86 7.54 -7.52
CA SER A 42 -33.48 6.30 -7.98
C SER A 42 -32.71 5.10 -7.40
N LEU A 43 -33.32 3.92 -7.45
CA LEU A 43 -32.66 2.70 -6.96
C LEU A 43 -31.36 2.41 -7.77
N GLU A 44 -31.37 2.64 -9.08
CA GLU A 44 -30.21 2.47 -9.95
C GLU A 44 -29.08 3.45 -9.57
N GLU A 45 -29.42 4.69 -9.23
CA GLU A 45 -28.44 5.68 -8.75
C GLU A 45 -27.87 5.25 -7.40
N LYS A 46 -28.69 4.72 -6.48
CA LYS A 46 -28.23 4.19 -5.21
C LYS A 46 -27.30 3.01 -5.37
N VAL A 47 -27.65 2.04 -6.21
CA VAL A 47 -26.79 0.88 -6.53
C VAL A 47 -25.46 1.36 -7.10
N GLY A 48 -25.48 2.27 -8.07
CA GLY A 48 -24.25 2.78 -8.70
C GLY A 48 -23.29 3.44 -7.71
N GLN A 49 -23.80 4.17 -6.70
CA GLN A 49 -22.93 4.82 -5.71
C GLN A 49 -22.07 3.85 -4.88
N LEU A 50 -22.44 2.58 -4.81
CA LEU A 50 -21.71 1.55 -4.07
C LEU A 50 -20.51 0.98 -4.85
N PHE A 51 -20.43 1.22 -6.17
CA PHE A 51 -19.38 0.65 -7.01
C PHE A 51 -18.20 1.59 -7.20
N VAL A 52 -16.98 1.03 -7.11
CA VAL A 52 -15.72 1.63 -7.51
C VAL A 52 -15.19 0.80 -8.67
N MET A 53 -15.23 1.33 -9.90
CA MET A 53 -14.91 0.58 -11.09
C MET A 53 -13.63 1.06 -11.77
N ARG A 54 -12.92 0.15 -12.45
CA ARG A 54 -11.84 0.49 -13.38
C ARG A 54 -12.37 0.77 -14.78
N PHE A 55 -11.55 1.37 -15.59
CA PHE A 55 -11.71 1.48 -17.05
C PHE A 55 -10.33 1.64 -17.70
N TYR A 56 -10.24 1.40 -18.99
CA TYR A 56 -9.01 1.61 -19.77
C TYR A 56 -9.02 2.99 -20.42
N GLY A 57 -7.85 3.66 -20.40
CA GLY A 57 -7.59 4.87 -21.15
C GLY A 57 -7.24 6.09 -20.34
N HIS A 58 -6.57 7.00 -21.03
CA HIS A 58 -6.00 8.24 -20.49
C HIS A 58 -6.97 9.43 -20.53
N SER A 59 -8.12 9.25 -21.15
CA SER A 59 -9.16 10.28 -21.35
C SER A 59 -10.54 9.74 -20.98
N ALA A 60 -11.38 10.59 -20.41
CA ALA A 60 -12.75 10.21 -20.04
C ALA A 60 -13.67 9.97 -21.25
N THR A 61 -13.39 10.58 -22.40
CA THR A 61 -14.26 10.57 -23.59
C THR A 61 -13.56 10.14 -24.88
N ASP A 62 -12.23 10.23 -24.93
CA ASP A 62 -11.43 10.00 -26.13
C ASP A 62 -10.16 9.20 -25.78
N PRO A 63 -10.28 7.93 -25.35
CA PRO A 63 -9.13 7.04 -25.14
C PRO A 63 -8.62 6.49 -26.47
N ASP A 64 -7.43 5.88 -26.45
CA ASP A 64 -6.87 5.19 -27.61
C ASP A 64 -7.75 4.00 -28.04
N GLN A 65 -7.70 3.60 -29.32
CA GLN A 65 -8.57 2.53 -29.84
C GLN A 65 -8.38 1.20 -29.09
N ALA A 66 -7.15 0.85 -28.71
CA ALA A 66 -6.88 -0.35 -27.93
C ALA A 66 -7.57 -0.34 -26.56
N ASP A 67 -7.65 0.84 -25.92
CA ASP A 67 -8.35 1.03 -24.66
C ASP A 67 -9.88 0.94 -24.84
N ILE A 68 -10.41 1.45 -25.97
CA ILE A 68 -11.83 1.26 -26.34
C ILE A 68 -12.16 -0.22 -26.50
N ASP A 69 -11.32 -0.97 -27.20
CA ASP A 69 -11.52 -2.40 -27.43
C ASP A 69 -11.47 -3.20 -26.12
N ALA A 70 -10.54 -2.86 -25.22
CA ALA A 70 -10.47 -3.46 -23.89
C ALA A 70 -11.71 -3.12 -23.03
N ASN A 71 -12.14 -1.87 -23.02
CA ASN A 71 -13.37 -1.43 -22.34
C ASN A 71 -14.61 -2.17 -22.84
N LEU A 72 -14.78 -2.28 -24.17
CA LEU A 72 -15.90 -3.03 -24.76
C LEU A 72 -15.89 -4.50 -24.37
N LYS A 73 -14.72 -5.11 -24.37
CA LYS A 73 -14.54 -6.54 -24.03
C LYS A 73 -14.82 -6.84 -22.57
N GLU A 74 -14.31 -6.02 -21.65
CA GLU A 74 -14.32 -6.33 -20.21
C GLU A 74 -15.47 -5.64 -19.45
N ILE A 75 -15.93 -4.48 -19.94
CA ILE A 75 -16.88 -3.64 -19.21
C ILE A 75 -18.19 -3.41 -20.01
N GLY A 76 -18.12 -3.61 -21.33
CA GLY A 76 -19.29 -3.43 -22.22
C GLY A 76 -19.65 -1.96 -22.49
N VAL A 77 -18.65 -1.05 -22.41
CA VAL A 77 -18.73 0.37 -22.75
C VAL A 77 -17.47 0.80 -23.48
N ARG A 78 -17.45 1.96 -24.12
CA ARG A 78 -16.29 2.46 -24.88
C ARG A 78 -15.36 3.35 -24.04
N THR A 79 -15.94 4.13 -23.13
CA THR A 79 -15.25 5.21 -22.43
C THR A 79 -15.66 5.29 -20.96
N ALA A 80 -14.88 5.99 -20.14
CA ALA A 80 -15.25 6.30 -18.76
C ALA A 80 -16.57 7.10 -18.68
N ALA A 81 -16.82 8.00 -19.63
CA ALA A 81 -18.09 8.75 -19.67
C ALA A 81 -19.29 7.83 -19.90
N GLU A 82 -19.18 6.84 -20.79
CA GLU A 82 -20.22 5.83 -20.99
C GLU A 82 -20.39 4.91 -19.78
N LEU A 83 -19.28 4.52 -19.10
CA LEU A 83 -19.33 3.76 -17.84
C LEU A 83 -20.13 4.51 -16.78
N ILE A 84 -19.83 5.79 -16.57
CA ILE A 84 -20.54 6.66 -15.63
C ILE A 84 -22.03 6.78 -16.01
N ALA A 85 -22.33 6.99 -17.29
CA ALA A 85 -23.70 7.09 -17.77
C ALA A 85 -24.50 5.79 -17.57
N LYS A 86 -23.86 4.63 -17.77
CA LYS A 86 -24.50 3.31 -17.64
C LYS A 86 -24.72 2.92 -16.19
N TYR A 87 -23.66 3.00 -15.34
CA TYR A 87 -23.69 2.42 -14.01
C TYR A 87 -23.88 3.44 -12.87
N ARG A 88 -23.79 4.74 -13.13
CA ARG A 88 -23.91 5.81 -12.09
C ARG A 88 -22.92 5.63 -10.93
N VAL A 89 -21.69 5.20 -11.22
CA VAL A 89 -20.70 4.79 -10.24
C VAL A 89 -20.37 5.87 -9.21
N GLY A 90 -20.20 5.44 -7.95
CA GLY A 90 -19.79 6.32 -6.85
C GLY A 90 -18.29 6.57 -6.81
N GLY A 91 -17.49 5.65 -7.35
CA GLY A 91 -16.03 5.74 -7.40
C GLY A 91 -15.42 5.17 -8.67
N ILE A 92 -14.17 5.57 -8.93
CA ILE A 92 -13.32 5.05 -10.00
C ILE A 92 -11.92 4.82 -9.42
N ILE A 93 -11.29 3.69 -9.80
CA ILE A 93 -9.90 3.39 -9.46
C ILE A 93 -9.00 3.53 -10.70
N TYR A 94 -7.82 4.15 -10.50
CA TYR A 94 -6.78 4.27 -11.52
C TYR A 94 -5.70 3.21 -11.32
N PHE A 95 -5.30 2.58 -12.43
CA PHE A 95 -4.18 1.66 -12.51
C PHE A 95 -3.20 2.07 -13.61
N THR A 96 -1.94 1.68 -13.47
CA THR A 96 -0.92 1.88 -14.51
C THR A 96 -1.22 1.04 -15.74
N TRP A 97 -1.60 -0.22 -15.56
CA TRP A 97 -1.88 -1.18 -16.63
C TRP A 97 -3.17 -0.91 -17.41
N THR A 98 -4.05 -0.06 -16.87
CA THR A 98 -5.22 0.45 -17.60
C THR A 98 -4.95 1.79 -18.31
N HIS A 99 -3.69 2.25 -18.34
CA HIS A 99 -3.23 3.46 -18.99
C HIS A 99 -3.82 4.77 -18.44
N ASN A 100 -4.32 4.76 -17.19
CA ASN A 100 -4.89 5.96 -16.55
C ASN A 100 -3.82 6.94 -16.06
N THR A 101 -2.58 6.48 -15.80
CA THR A 101 -1.57 7.21 -15.04
C THR A 101 -0.31 7.53 -15.86
N ARG A 102 -0.47 8.15 -17.05
CA ARG A 102 0.64 8.46 -17.96
C ARG A 102 1.57 9.56 -17.43
N ASN A 103 1.01 10.63 -16.88
CA ASN A 103 1.72 11.72 -16.25
C ASN A 103 0.77 12.59 -15.42
N PRO A 104 1.26 13.41 -14.46
CA PRO A 104 0.42 14.18 -13.54
C PRO A 104 -0.57 15.12 -14.20
N ARG A 105 -0.20 15.77 -15.30
CA ARG A 105 -1.09 16.69 -16.01
C ARG A 105 -2.24 15.92 -16.67
N GLN A 106 -1.94 14.83 -17.35
CA GLN A 106 -2.94 13.97 -17.98
C GLN A 106 -3.90 13.38 -16.94
N ILE A 107 -3.38 12.94 -15.76
CA ILE A 107 -4.22 12.42 -14.67
C ILE A 107 -5.21 13.50 -14.18
N ALA A 108 -4.77 14.74 -14.02
CA ALA A 108 -5.65 15.84 -13.62
C ALA A 108 -6.72 16.17 -14.69
N ASP A 109 -6.33 16.16 -15.97
CA ASP A 109 -7.27 16.36 -17.08
C ASP A 109 -8.28 15.21 -17.16
N LEU A 110 -7.85 13.95 -16.98
CA LEU A 110 -8.72 12.77 -16.90
C LEU A 110 -9.69 12.88 -15.70
N SER A 111 -9.19 13.22 -14.53
CA SER A 111 -10.01 13.39 -13.31
C SER A 111 -11.09 14.46 -13.53
N ASN A 112 -10.74 15.60 -14.11
CA ASN A 112 -11.70 16.65 -14.46
C ASN A 112 -12.73 16.16 -15.51
N GLY A 113 -12.29 15.39 -16.50
CA GLY A 113 -13.17 14.79 -17.52
C GLY A 113 -14.20 13.84 -16.90
N ILE A 114 -13.79 13.00 -15.94
CA ILE A 114 -14.66 12.11 -15.17
C ILE A 114 -15.68 12.91 -14.37
N GLN A 115 -15.25 13.94 -13.64
CA GLN A 115 -16.17 14.78 -12.87
C GLN A 115 -17.19 15.47 -13.80
N LYS A 116 -16.72 16.00 -14.94
CA LYS A 116 -17.60 16.62 -15.95
C LYS A 116 -18.65 15.64 -16.47
N ALA A 117 -18.23 14.41 -16.80
CA ALA A 117 -19.14 13.37 -17.29
C ALA A 117 -20.18 12.98 -16.23
N SER A 118 -19.77 12.88 -14.96
CA SER A 118 -20.67 12.51 -13.86
C SER A 118 -21.67 13.62 -13.53
N LEU A 119 -21.20 14.86 -13.43
CA LEU A 119 -22.06 16.01 -13.12
C LEU A 119 -23.04 16.36 -14.25
N ALA A 120 -22.78 15.93 -15.49
CA ALA A 120 -23.71 16.05 -16.62
C ALA A 120 -24.88 15.06 -16.55
N GLN A 121 -24.83 14.04 -15.67
CA GLN A 121 -25.92 13.09 -15.50
C GLN A 121 -27.09 13.73 -14.71
N PRO A 122 -28.34 13.30 -14.91
CA PRO A 122 -29.45 13.69 -14.06
C PRO A 122 -29.09 13.39 -12.59
N ARG A 123 -29.19 14.37 -11.70
CA ARG A 123 -28.77 14.26 -10.29
C ARG A 123 -27.32 13.77 -10.10
N GLY A 124 -26.45 14.09 -11.07
CA GLY A 124 -25.06 13.65 -11.05
C GLY A 124 -24.32 14.09 -9.79
N LEU A 125 -23.59 13.16 -9.20
CA LEU A 125 -22.72 13.38 -8.03
C LEU A 125 -21.25 13.24 -8.43
N PRO A 126 -20.34 13.99 -7.82
CA PRO A 126 -18.93 13.80 -8.06
C PRO A 126 -18.48 12.37 -7.74
N VAL A 127 -17.62 11.82 -8.61
CA VAL A 127 -17.01 10.49 -8.45
C VAL A 127 -15.80 10.57 -7.52
N LEU A 128 -15.70 9.67 -6.55
CA LEU A 128 -14.50 9.53 -5.73
C LEU A 128 -13.44 8.74 -6.51
N ILE A 129 -12.31 9.38 -6.83
CA ILE A 129 -11.23 8.77 -7.59
C ILE A 129 -10.19 8.24 -6.62
N ALA A 130 -9.82 6.96 -6.79
CA ALA A 130 -8.88 6.22 -5.95
C ALA A 130 -7.70 5.66 -6.76
N THR A 131 -6.63 5.28 -6.05
CA THR A 131 -5.49 4.52 -6.58
C THR A 131 -4.79 3.77 -5.45
N ASP A 132 -3.82 2.88 -5.79
CA ASP A 132 -2.89 2.24 -4.84
C ASP A 132 -1.51 2.92 -4.93
N GLN A 133 -1.26 3.94 -4.18
CA GLN A 133 0.04 4.61 -4.11
C GLN A 133 0.76 4.28 -2.80
N GLU A 134 1.01 2.97 -2.55
CA GLU A 134 1.67 2.47 -1.34
C GLU A 134 3.17 2.84 -1.30
N HIS A 135 3.73 3.26 -2.44
CA HIS A 135 5.16 3.37 -2.68
C HIS A 135 5.90 2.01 -2.64
N GLY A 136 7.22 2.02 -2.82
CA GLY A 136 7.96 0.77 -2.88
C GLY A 136 7.44 -0.18 -3.97
N ALA A 137 7.00 -1.38 -3.58
CA ALA A 137 6.57 -2.44 -4.50
C ALA A 137 5.22 -2.19 -5.20
N VAL A 138 4.35 -1.34 -4.63
CA VAL A 138 3.03 -1.01 -5.18
C VAL A 138 2.93 0.50 -5.39
N CYS A 139 3.05 0.93 -6.64
CA CYS A 139 3.08 2.32 -7.02
C CYS A 139 2.43 2.49 -8.39
N ARG A 140 1.40 3.33 -8.50
CA ARG A 140 0.64 3.53 -9.76
C ARG A 140 1.02 4.82 -10.47
N ILE A 141 1.42 5.85 -9.72
CA ILE A 141 1.78 7.15 -10.25
C ILE A 141 3.30 7.29 -10.14
N GLY A 142 3.96 7.33 -11.29
CA GLY A 142 5.39 7.41 -11.39
C GLY A 142 5.92 8.85 -11.50
N ARG A 143 7.18 8.96 -11.93
CA ARG A 143 7.82 10.26 -12.16
C ARG A 143 7.00 11.17 -13.08
N PRO A 144 7.00 12.50 -12.85
CA PRO A 144 7.84 13.24 -11.91
C PRO A 144 7.32 13.28 -10.47
N ALA A 145 6.22 12.57 -10.09
CA ALA A 145 5.77 12.50 -8.72
C ALA A 145 6.88 11.99 -7.77
N ALA A 146 6.84 12.43 -6.51
CA ALA A 146 7.79 11.99 -5.51
C ALA A 146 7.53 10.52 -5.14
N LEU A 147 8.47 9.65 -5.48
CA LEU A 147 8.46 8.24 -5.09
C LEU A 147 9.19 8.10 -3.76
N PHE A 148 8.51 7.56 -2.76
CA PHE A 148 9.05 7.33 -1.42
C PHE A 148 9.48 5.87 -1.23
N PRO A 149 10.28 5.59 -0.18
CA PRO A 149 10.50 4.22 0.28
C PRO A 149 9.19 3.54 0.63
N GLY A 150 9.13 2.22 0.37
CA GLY A 150 7.98 1.40 0.72
C GLY A 150 7.81 1.20 2.23
N ALA A 151 6.70 0.58 2.64
CA ALA A 151 6.34 0.45 4.04
C ALA A 151 7.41 -0.27 4.88
N MET A 152 7.98 -1.39 4.42
CA MET A 152 9.02 -2.09 5.18
C MET A 152 10.30 -1.26 5.33
N ALA A 153 10.65 -0.45 4.34
CA ALA A 153 11.75 0.50 4.45
C ALA A 153 11.44 1.57 5.52
N LEU A 154 10.22 2.12 5.55
CA LEU A 154 9.79 3.05 6.59
C LEU A 154 9.80 2.38 7.98
N GLY A 155 9.42 1.10 8.05
CA GLY A 155 9.55 0.28 9.25
C GLY A 155 11.00 0.16 9.72
N ALA A 156 11.94 -0.07 8.78
CA ALA A 156 13.37 -0.10 9.07
C ALA A 156 13.91 1.26 9.56
N GLY A 157 13.36 2.36 9.07
CA GLY A 157 13.66 3.72 9.55
C GLY A 157 13.05 4.04 10.92
N GLY A 158 11.95 3.39 11.30
CA GLY A 158 11.27 3.52 12.59
C GLY A 158 10.73 4.91 12.92
N SER A 159 10.58 5.80 11.94
CA SER A 159 10.28 7.22 12.15
C SER A 159 8.82 7.56 11.82
N ARG A 160 7.99 7.79 12.84
CA ARG A 160 6.62 8.31 12.67
C ARG A 160 6.58 9.66 11.93
N ALA A 161 7.58 10.50 12.11
CA ALA A 161 7.66 11.79 11.43
C ALA A 161 7.89 11.61 9.93
N ASP A 162 8.65 10.59 9.53
CA ASP A 162 8.88 10.25 8.12
C ASP A 162 7.62 9.64 7.50
N ALA A 163 6.97 8.67 8.14
CA ALA A 163 5.70 8.09 7.69
C ALA A 163 4.62 9.17 7.51
N ARG A 164 4.48 10.09 8.48
CA ARG A 164 3.58 11.25 8.33
C ARG A 164 3.96 12.17 7.17
N THR A 165 5.26 12.35 6.92
CA THR A 165 5.73 13.18 5.80
C THR A 165 5.43 12.51 4.46
N VAL A 166 5.59 11.19 4.36
CA VAL A 166 5.20 10.38 3.19
C VAL A 166 3.71 10.57 2.90
N GLY A 167 2.83 10.25 3.84
CA GLY A 167 1.38 10.41 3.63
C GLY A 167 0.99 11.86 3.28
N ARG A 168 1.62 12.87 3.89
CA ARG A 168 1.31 14.27 3.60
C ARG A 168 1.75 14.69 2.19
N ILE A 169 2.95 14.32 1.75
CA ILE A 169 3.44 14.71 0.41
C ILE A 169 2.70 13.91 -0.66
N SER A 170 2.57 12.59 -0.49
CA SER A 170 1.80 11.73 -1.41
C SER A 170 0.38 12.24 -1.56
N GLY A 171 -0.31 12.48 -0.46
CA GLY A 171 -1.66 13.03 -0.48
C GLY A 171 -1.74 14.41 -1.15
N THR A 172 -0.74 15.29 -0.93
CA THR A 172 -0.71 16.60 -1.59
C THR A 172 -0.59 16.48 -3.10
N GLU A 173 0.25 15.57 -3.59
CA GLU A 173 0.45 15.32 -5.02
C GLU A 173 -0.76 14.62 -5.64
N LEU A 174 -1.32 13.60 -4.98
CA LEU A 174 -2.55 12.92 -5.41
C LEU A 174 -3.72 13.89 -5.53
N ARG A 175 -3.94 14.72 -4.50
CA ARG A 175 -5.01 15.72 -4.51
C ARG A 175 -4.88 16.71 -5.65
N ALA A 176 -3.67 17.15 -5.99
CA ALA A 176 -3.43 18.05 -7.13
C ALA A 176 -3.82 17.43 -8.47
N MET A 177 -3.80 16.10 -8.57
CA MET A 177 -4.22 15.32 -9.74
C MET A 177 -5.71 14.92 -9.72
N GLY A 178 -6.45 15.26 -8.64
CA GLY A 178 -7.86 14.91 -8.49
C GLY A 178 -8.09 13.48 -7.95
N VAL A 179 -7.05 12.80 -7.49
CA VAL A 179 -7.13 11.52 -6.78
C VAL A 179 -7.31 11.83 -5.30
N LEU A 180 -8.47 11.49 -4.74
CA LEU A 180 -8.86 11.89 -3.39
C LEU A 180 -8.95 10.72 -2.40
N GLN A 181 -8.73 9.49 -2.85
CA GLN A 181 -8.60 8.31 -1.99
C GLN A 181 -7.36 7.52 -2.39
N ASP A 182 -6.57 7.14 -1.39
CA ASP A 182 -5.46 6.21 -1.57
C ASP A 182 -5.74 4.91 -0.80
N TYR A 183 -5.56 3.77 -1.46
CA TYR A 183 -5.63 2.47 -0.80
C TYR A 183 -4.28 2.15 -0.14
N SER A 184 -3.92 3.00 0.81
CA SER A 184 -2.75 3.00 1.69
C SER A 184 -3.16 3.63 3.03
N PRO A 185 -2.53 3.23 4.16
CA PRO A 185 -1.41 2.31 4.31
C PRO A 185 -1.82 0.83 4.41
N ASP A 186 -0.85 -0.06 4.12
CA ASP A 186 -0.92 -1.47 4.52
C ASP A 186 -0.79 -1.57 6.04
N ALA A 187 -1.76 -2.18 6.69
CA ALA A 187 -1.83 -2.34 8.16
C ALA A 187 -1.63 -3.81 8.59
N ASP A 188 -1.18 -4.67 7.67
CA ASP A 188 -0.88 -6.07 7.96
C ASP A 188 0.43 -6.20 8.75
N VAL A 189 0.47 -7.11 9.72
CA VAL A 189 1.68 -7.44 10.49
C VAL A 189 2.36 -8.64 9.86
N ASN A 190 3.51 -8.43 9.19
CA ASN A 190 4.16 -9.47 8.36
C ASN A 190 4.99 -10.43 9.22
N VAL A 191 4.34 -11.40 9.86
CA VAL A 191 5.01 -12.42 10.70
C VAL A 191 5.46 -13.65 9.93
N ASN A 192 4.95 -13.87 8.70
CA ASN A 192 5.29 -15.00 7.86
C ASN A 192 6.27 -14.57 6.74
N PRO A 193 7.54 -15.00 6.79
CA PRO A 193 8.52 -14.66 5.74
C PRO A 193 8.18 -15.28 4.37
N ALA A 194 7.34 -16.32 4.33
CA ALA A 194 6.86 -16.94 3.11
C ALA A 194 5.65 -16.24 2.49
N ASN A 195 5.16 -15.15 3.09
CA ASN A 195 4.03 -14.41 2.56
C ASN A 195 4.36 -13.82 1.18
N PRO A 196 3.67 -14.28 0.09
CA PRO A 196 4.02 -13.86 -1.26
C PRO A 196 3.48 -12.47 -1.63
N ILE A 197 2.47 -11.99 -0.90
CA ILE A 197 1.68 -10.81 -1.26
C ILE A 197 1.99 -9.59 -0.40
N ILE A 198 2.08 -9.77 0.91
CA ILE A 198 2.33 -8.66 1.83
C ILE A 198 3.83 -8.36 1.88
N GLY A 199 4.65 -9.19 2.51
CA GLY A 199 6.10 -9.00 2.55
C GLY A 199 6.49 -7.55 2.80
N VAL A 200 7.24 -6.97 1.86
CA VAL A 200 7.72 -5.56 1.94
C VAL A 200 6.64 -4.48 1.90
N ARG A 201 5.38 -4.82 1.65
CA ARG A 201 4.25 -3.88 1.73
C ARG A 201 3.85 -3.55 3.17
N SER A 202 4.14 -4.45 4.13
CA SER A 202 3.96 -4.22 5.57
C SER A 202 5.12 -3.42 6.15
N PHE A 203 4.87 -2.61 7.17
CA PHE A 203 5.92 -1.91 7.94
C PHE A 203 6.80 -2.85 8.75
N GLY A 204 6.37 -4.08 9.06
CA GLY A 204 7.15 -5.05 9.79
C GLY A 204 6.35 -6.13 10.51
N ALA A 205 6.97 -6.75 11.51
CA ALA A 205 6.40 -7.87 12.28
C ALA A 205 6.10 -7.52 13.75
N ASP A 206 6.39 -6.29 14.19
CA ASP A 206 6.02 -5.80 15.52
C ASP A 206 4.70 -5.02 15.41
N PRO A 207 3.59 -5.49 16.00
CA PRO A 207 2.27 -4.89 15.83
C PRO A 207 2.17 -3.45 16.35
N ASP A 208 2.86 -3.11 17.43
CA ASP A 208 2.85 -1.76 17.99
C ASP A 208 3.61 -0.78 17.11
N ALA A 209 4.77 -1.20 16.58
CA ALA A 209 5.55 -0.41 15.64
C ALA A 209 4.77 -0.20 14.32
N VAL A 210 4.15 -1.25 13.77
CA VAL A 210 3.28 -1.16 12.58
C VAL A 210 2.12 -0.21 12.85
N GLY A 211 1.39 -0.36 13.95
CA GLY A 211 0.28 0.51 14.31
C GLY A 211 0.68 1.99 14.44
N ALA A 212 1.85 2.26 15.04
CA ALA A 212 2.35 3.61 15.20
C ALA A 212 2.71 4.29 13.86
N LEU A 213 3.23 3.53 12.89
CA LEU A 213 3.57 4.04 11.55
C LEU A 213 2.32 4.21 10.68
N VAL A 214 1.39 3.25 10.74
CA VAL A 214 0.06 3.34 10.11
C VAL A 214 -0.66 4.61 10.57
N ALA A 215 -0.79 4.84 11.88
CA ALA A 215 -1.44 6.02 12.42
C ALA A 215 -0.76 7.33 11.98
N ALA A 216 0.57 7.34 11.89
CA ALA A 216 1.33 8.51 11.44
C ALA A 216 1.09 8.81 9.96
N GLU A 217 1.06 7.80 9.10
CA GLU A 217 0.82 7.96 7.67
C GLU A 217 -0.63 8.40 7.41
N VAL A 218 -1.61 7.82 8.10
CA VAL A 218 -3.02 8.26 8.10
C VAL A 218 -3.12 9.75 8.43
N ALA A 219 -2.45 10.20 9.50
CA ALA A 219 -2.43 11.61 9.86
C ALA A 219 -1.81 12.50 8.77
N GLY A 220 -0.86 11.99 8.00
CA GLY A 220 -0.27 12.65 6.84
C GLY A 220 -1.28 12.84 5.70
N TYR A 221 -1.94 11.79 5.25
CA TYR A 221 -2.98 11.83 4.19
C TYR A 221 -4.14 12.75 4.57
N ARG A 222 -4.62 12.63 5.82
CA ARG A 222 -5.69 13.51 6.32
C ARG A 222 -5.31 14.99 6.29
N ALA A 223 -4.07 15.33 6.66
CA ALA A 223 -3.56 16.70 6.59
C ALA A 223 -3.49 17.24 5.15
N ALA A 224 -3.30 16.35 4.16
CA ALA A 224 -3.34 16.69 2.74
C ALA A 224 -4.78 16.75 2.17
N GLY A 225 -5.78 16.31 2.93
CA GLY A 225 -7.17 16.23 2.47
C GLY A 225 -7.44 15.09 1.49
N VAL A 226 -6.73 13.99 1.62
CA VAL A 226 -6.93 12.73 0.89
C VAL A 226 -7.39 11.66 1.87
N ALA A 227 -8.30 10.80 1.46
CA ALA A 227 -8.74 9.66 2.25
C ALA A 227 -7.68 8.56 2.23
N ALA A 228 -7.23 8.14 3.41
CA ALA A 228 -6.41 6.96 3.58
C ALA A 228 -7.30 5.71 3.77
N THR A 229 -6.77 4.53 3.41
CA THR A 229 -7.48 3.25 3.54
C THR A 229 -6.57 2.21 4.18
N ALA A 230 -6.86 1.82 5.41
CA ALA A 230 -6.11 0.75 6.09
C ALA A 230 -6.51 -0.63 5.53
N LYS A 231 -5.53 -1.47 5.22
CA LYS A 231 -5.73 -2.78 4.57
C LYS A 231 -4.73 -3.84 5.03
N HIS A 232 -5.09 -5.10 5.01
CA HIS A 232 -6.32 -5.75 4.55
C HIS A 232 -7.02 -6.41 5.75
N PHE A 233 -8.11 -5.81 6.22
CA PHE A 233 -8.81 -6.25 7.43
C PHE A 233 -9.41 -7.65 7.27
N PRO A 234 -9.27 -8.58 8.23
CA PRO A 234 -8.82 -8.40 9.62
C PRO A 234 -7.31 -8.64 9.87
N GLY A 235 -6.47 -8.68 8.84
CA GLY A 235 -5.03 -8.89 8.86
C GLY A 235 -4.61 -10.01 7.91
N HIS A 236 -3.71 -9.71 6.96
CA HIS A 236 -3.26 -10.61 5.89
C HIS A 236 -1.78 -11.03 6.07
N GLY A 237 -1.17 -10.69 7.22
CA GLY A 237 0.29 -10.79 7.39
C GLY A 237 0.84 -12.21 7.59
N ASP A 238 -0.01 -13.20 7.95
CA ASP A 238 0.38 -14.60 8.16
C ASP A 238 -0.29 -15.55 7.15
N THR A 239 -0.08 -15.32 5.86
CA THR A 239 -0.51 -16.23 4.81
C THR A 239 0.68 -16.72 3.99
N ALA A 240 0.64 -17.99 3.55
CA ALA A 240 1.57 -18.54 2.57
C ALA A 240 0.89 -18.74 1.20
N VAL A 241 -0.38 -18.35 1.07
CA VAL A 241 -1.20 -18.47 -0.14
C VAL A 241 -1.55 -17.06 -0.65
N ASP A 242 -1.40 -16.87 -1.95
CA ASP A 242 -1.79 -15.65 -2.65
C ASP A 242 -3.32 -15.60 -2.82
N SER A 243 -3.97 -14.58 -2.25
CA SER A 243 -5.43 -14.37 -2.36
C SER A 243 -5.88 -14.03 -3.80
N HIS A 244 -4.97 -13.63 -4.70
CA HIS A 244 -5.28 -13.43 -6.12
C HIS A 244 -5.51 -14.77 -6.84
N THR A 245 -4.89 -15.84 -6.39
CA THR A 245 -4.90 -17.16 -7.07
C THR A 245 -5.47 -18.28 -6.24
N GLY A 246 -5.63 -18.09 -4.93
CA GLY A 246 -6.06 -19.12 -3.98
C GLY A 246 -6.96 -18.61 -2.88
N PHE A 247 -7.21 -19.46 -1.89
CA PHE A 247 -8.08 -19.20 -0.75
C PHE A 247 -7.26 -19.21 0.55
N PRO A 248 -6.71 -18.05 0.99
CA PRO A 248 -5.86 -18.01 2.18
C PRO A 248 -6.67 -18.25 3.46
N VAL A 249 -6.06 -18.96 4.42
CA VAL A 249 -6.62 -19.20 5.75
C VAL A 249 -5.60 -18.77 6.80
N ILE A 250 -6.03 -17.91 7.75
CA ILE A 250 -5.23 -17.56 8.93
C ILE A 250 -5.81 -18.29 10.14
N THR A 251 -4.95 -19.06 10.82
CA THR A 251 -5.34 -19.95 11.93
C THR A 251 -5.05 -19.37 13.31
N HIS A 252 -4.79 -18.06 13.42
CA HIS A 252 -4.60 -17.40 14.70
C HIS A 252 -5.83 -17.60 15.59
N SER A 253 -5.62 -17.79 16.90
CA SER A 253 -6.70 -17.73 17.87
C SER A 253 -7.26 -16.30 17.99
N ARG A 254 -8.43 -16.16 18.59
CA ARG A 254 -9.00 -14.84 18.85
C ARG A 254 -8.06 -13.96 19.71
N GLU A 255 -7.43 -14.54 20.72
CA GLU A 255 -6.51 -13.81 21.60
C GLU A 255 -5.24 -13.38 20.87
N LEU A 256 -4.73 -14.21 19.95
CA LEU A 256 -3.58 -13.84 19.13
C LEU A 256 -3.94 -12.74 18.15
N TRP A 257 -5.09 -12.84 17.49
CA TRP A 257 -5.59 -11.79 16.60
C TRP A 257 -5.69 -10.43 17.32
N GLU A 258 -6.22 -10.41 18.55
CA GLU A 258 -6.36 -9.19 19.35
C GLU A 258 -5.02 -8.51 19.67
N LYS A 259 -3.98 -9.30 19.86
CA LYS A 259 -2.61 -8.85 20.24
C LYS A 259 -1.70 -8.60 19.05
N LEU A 260 -2.03 -9.11 17.89
CA LEU A 260 -1.21 -9.06 16.68
C LEU A 260 -1.93 -8.30 15.56
N ASP A 261 -2.87 -8.96 14.91
CA ASP A 261 -3.46 -8.47 13.66
C ASP A 261 -4.35 -7.24 13.85
N ALA A 262 -5.10 -7.18 14.97
CA ALA A 262 -6.02 -6.08 15.26
C ALA A 262 -5.35 -4.78 15.70
N VAL A 263 -4.11 -4.84 16.19
CA VAL A 263 -3.41 -3.67 16.77
C VAL A 263 -3.25 -2.53 15.79
N PRO A 264 -2.75 -2.72 14.54
CA PRO A 264 -2.63 -1.63 13.58
C PRO A 264 -3.97 -1.06 13.14
N PHE A 265 -5.03 -1.89 13.03
CA PHE A 265 -6.37 -1.41 12.68
C PHE A 265 -6.99 -0.57 13.80
N ARG A 266 -6.80 -0.93 15.07
CA ARG A 266 -7.20 -0.08 16.21
C ARG A 266 -6.48 1.27 16.15
N ALA A 267 -5.17 1.26 15.92
CA ALA A 267 -4.38 2.48 15.78
C ALA A 267 -4.85 3.35 14.60
N ALA A 268 -5.23 2.73 13.46
CA ALA A 268 -5.80 3.42 12.32
C ALA A 268 -7.16 4.06 12.65
N VAL A 269 -8.05 3.33 13.35
CA VAL A 269 -9.37 3.83 13.78
C VAL A 269 -9.20 5.01 14.74
N GLU A 270 -8.33 4.90 15.73
CA GLU A 270 -8.00 5.99 16.68
C GLU A 270 -7.41 7.22 15.98
N ALA A 271 -6.59 7.02 14.93
CA ALA A 271 -6.06 8.09 14.09
C ALA A 271 -7.12 8.71 13.17
N GLY A 272 -8.33 8.16 13.14
CA GLY A 272 -9.46 8.61 12.35
C GLY A 272 -9.35 8.24 10.87
N ILE A 273 -8.98 6.99 10.57
CA ILE A 273 -8.92 6.45 9.22
C ILE A 273 -10.25 6.65 8.47
N ASP A 274 -10.17 6.96 7.19
CA ASP A 274 -11.33 7.30 6.37
C ASP A 274 -12.01 6.08 5.75
N ALA A 275 -11.22 5.08 5.38
CA ALA A 275 -11.70 3.81 4.84
C ALA A 275 -10.91 2.63 5.40
N VAL A 276 -11.55 1.46 5.45
CA VAL A 276 -10.92 0.17 5.75
C VAL A 276 -11.25 -0.78 4.61
N MET A 277 -10.22 -1.42 4.05
CA MET A 277 -10.38 -2.43 3.01
C MET A 277 -10.38 -3.83 3.62
N THR A 278 -11.36 -4.66 3.24
CA THR A 278 -11.48 -6.05 3.72
C THR A 278 -10.63 -7.00 2.88
N ALA A 279 -10.11 -8.04 3.53
CA ALA A 279 -9.34 -9.10 2.87
C ALA A 279 -10.23 -10.27 2.40
N HIS A 280 -9.83 -10.93 1.31
CA HIS A 280 -10.46 -12.17 0.84
C HIS A 280 -9.80 -13.40 1.47
N ILE A 281 -9.78 -13.44 2.81
CA ILE A 281 -9.15 -14.49 3.63
C ILE A 281 -10.16 -15.11 4.58
N GLN A 282 -10.02 -16.40 4.84
CA GLN A 282 -10.73 -17.05 5.95
C GLN A 282 -10.00 -16.83 7.27
N PHE A 283 -10.78 -16.59 8.32
CA PHE A 283 -10.28 -16.44 9.68
C PHE A 283 -11.19 -17.21 10.65
N PRO A 284 -11.03 -18.54 10.77
CA PRO A 284 -12.00 -19.41 11.48
C PRO A 284 -12.26 -19.03 12.94
N ALA A 285 -11.28 -18.43 13.62
CA ALA A 285 -11.45 -17.96 15.00
C ALA A 285 -12.34 -16.70 15.11
N LEU A 286 -12.58 -15.98 14.01
CA LEU A 286 -13.46 -14.81 13.95
C LEU A 286 -14.80 -15.13 13.33
N ASP A 287 -14.83 -16.06 12.36
CA ASP A 287 -16.04 -16.57 11.71
C ASP A 287 -15.85 -18.03 11.28
N GLY A 288 -16.56 -18.93 11.93
CA GLY A 288 -16.55 -20.37 11.64
C GLY A 288 -17.36 -20.81 10.40
N SER A 289 -17.98 -19.88 9.66
CA SER A 289 -18.79 -20.20 8.46
C SER A 289 -17.98 -20.73 7.30
N GLY A 290 -16.67 -20.44 7.28
CA GLY A 290 -15.79 -20.71 6.15
C GLY A 290 -15.97 -19.71 5.00
N ASP A 291 -16.54 -18.55 5.25
CA ASP A 291 -16.58 -17.42 4.33
C ASP A 291 -15.34 -16.53 4.46
N PRO A 292 -14.89 -15.86 3.39
CA PRO A 292 -13.85 -14.86 3.53
C PRO A 292 -14.36 -13.65 4.32
N ALA A 293 -13.46 -12.97 5.01
CA ALA A 293 -13.77 -11.82 5.85
C ALA A 293 -14.63 -10.75 5.15
N THR A 294 -14.41 -10.53 3.84
CA THR A 294 -15.22 -9.62 3.01
C THR A 294 -16.70 -9.97 3.00
N LEU A 295 -17.06 -11.25 3.13
CA LEU A 295 -18.44 -11.74 3.07
C LEU A 295 -19.00 -12.07 4.45
N SER A 296 -18.21 -11.87 5.51
CA SER A 296 -18.53 -12.24 6.88
C SER A 296 -19.17 -11.09 7.66
N HIS A 297 -20.45 -11.22 7.98
CA HIS A 297 -21.15 -10.28 8.86
C HIS A 297 -20.52 -10.23 10.28
N PRO A 298 -20.16 -11.36 10.94
CA PRO A 298 -19.41 -11.33 12.20
C PRO A 298 -18.14 -10.49 12.13
N VAL A 299 -17.35 -10.58 11.05
CA VAL A 299 -16.09 -9.84 10.89
C VAL A 299 -16.34 -8.36 10.60
N VAL A 300 -17.13 -8.05 9.57
CA VAL A 300 -17.32 -6.66 9.12
C VAL A 300 -18.23 -5.89 10.09
N THR A 301 -19.40 -6.43 10.39
CA THR A 301 -20.36 -5.72 11.25
C THR A 301 -20.08 -5.97 12.72
N GLY A 302 -19.85 -7.24 13.12
CA GLY A 302 -19.61 -7.56 14.52
C GLY A 302 -18.33 -6.96 15.07
N ILE A 303 -17.21 -7.27 14.43
CA ILE A 303 -15.88 -6.85 14.93
C ILE A 303 -15.54 -5.43 14.51
N LEU A 304 -15.46 -5.14 13.20
CA LEU A 304 -14.97 -3.84 12.74
C LEU A 304 -15.88 -2.70 13.17
N ARG A 305 -17.19 -2.83 12.96
CA ARG A 305 -18.12 -1.78 13.37
C ARG A 305 -18.47 -1.83 14.85
N GLY A 306 -18.79 -3.03 15.37
CA GLY A 306 -19.26 -3.20 16.75
C GLY A 306 -18.14 -3.07 17.78
N GLU A 307 -17.09 -3.89 17.69
CA GLU A 307 -16.06 -3.93 18.72
C GLU A 307 -14.99 -2.84 18.53
N LEU A 308 -14.54 -2.57 17.29
CA LEU A 308 -13.57 -1.51 17.02
C LEU A 308 -14.23 -0.12 16.88
N GLY A 309 -15.57 -0.04 16.88
CA GLY A 309 -16.33 1.21 16.82
C GLY A 309 -16.16 2.01 15.52
N TYR A 310 -15.85 1.36 14.41
CA TYR A 310 -15.57 2.02 13.15
C TYR A 310 -16.85 2.37 12.37
N ASP A 311 -17.10 3.66 12.10
CA ASP A 311 -18.26 4.14 11.31
C ASP A 311 -17.86 4.83 9.98
N GLY A 312 -16.62 4.66 9.52
CA GLY A 312 -16.17 5.11 8.21
C GLY A 312 -16.57 4.15 7.07
N VAL A 313 -16.04 4.42 5.87
CA VAL A 313 -16.31 3.60 4.68
C VAL A 313 -15.57 2.27 4.77
N VAL A 314 -16.29 1.17 4.53
CA VAL A 314 -15.69 -0.16 4.34
C VAL A 314 -15.75 -0.50 2.85
N VAL A 315 -14.59 -0.78 2.25
CA VAL A 315 -14.44 -1.17 0.85
C VAL A 315 -13.94 -2.61 0.76
N THR A 316 -14.38 -3.37 -0.24
CA THR A 316 -13.79 -4.70 -0.51
C THR A 316 -12.40 -4.54 -1.09
N ASP A 317 -11.54 -5.54 -0.97
CA ASP A 317 -10.47 -5.74 -1.96
C ASP A 317 -11.08 -6.04 -3.33
N SER A 318 -10.26 -6.09 -4.40
CA SER A 318 -10.78 -6.30 -5.76
C SER A 318 -11.65 -7.56 -5.85
N LEU A 319 -12.89 -7.39 -6.29
CA LEU A 319 -13.80 -8.51 -6.49
C LEU A 319 -13.38 -9.44 -7.65
N GLY A 320 -12.35 -9.04 -8.41
CA GLY A 320 -11.73 -9.86 -9.44
C GLY A 320 -10.86 -11.01 -8.90
N MET A 321 -10.52 -11.01 -7.61
CA MET A 321 -9.61 -11.98 -6.99
C MET A 321 -10.28 -13.34 -6.77
N ALA A 322 -9.51 -14.44 -7.01
CA ALA A 322 -10.02 -15.82 -6.86
C ALA A 322 -10.48 -16.13 -5.43
N GLY A 323 -9.82 -15.58 -4.41
CA GLY A 323 -10.14 -15.79 -2.99
C GLY A 323 -11.57 -15.41 -2.58
N VAL A 324 -12.31 -14.68 -3.39
CA VAL A 324 -13.71 -14.34 -3.12
C VAL A 324 -14.68 -14.93 -4.14
N ARG A 325 -14.24 -15.07 -5.41
CA ARG A 325 -15.12 -15.48 -6.54
C ARG A 325 -15.40 -16.98 -6.58
N THR A 326 -14.41 -17.81 -6.23
CA THR A 326 -14.44 -19.27 -6.49
C THR A 326 -15.63 -19.95 -5.83
N LYS A 327 -16.04 -19.50 -4.64
CA LYS A 327 -17.12 -20.14 -3.88
C LYS A 327 -18.52 -19.72 -4.34
N TYR A 328 -18.72 -18.43 -4.68
CA TYR A 328 -20.06 -17.86 -4.88
C TYR A 328 -20.34 -17.28 -6.27
N GLY A 329 -19.30 -16.96 -7.05
CA GLY A 329 -19.46 -16.32 -8.35
C GLY A 329 -19.72 -14.81 -8.28
N ASP A 330 -19.64 -14.17 -9.46
CA ASP A 330 -19.63 -12.70 -9.60
C ASP A 330 -20.98 -12.04 -9.32
N ASP A 331 -22.06 -12.78 -9.33
CA ASP A 331 -23.42 -12.32 -9.03
C ASP A 331 -23.71 -12.33 -7.53
N ARG A 332 -23.21 -13.32 -6.79
CA ARG A 332 -23.50 -13.45 -5.36
C ARG A 332 -22.56 -12.64 -4.48
N VAL A 333 -21.27 -12.56 -4.84
CA VAL A 333 -20.24 -11.88 -4.04
C VAL A 333 -20.62 -10.43 -3.67
N PRO A 334 -21.05 -9.55 -4.60
CA PRO A 334 -21.39 -8.17 -4.25
C PRO A 334 -22.58 -8.08 -3.29
N VAL A 335 -23.57 -8.96 -3.44
CA VAL A 335 -24.75 -9.00 -2.55
C VAL A 335 -24.35 -9.44 -1.14
N LEU A 336 -23.53 -10.49 -1.03
CA LEU A 336 -23.04 -11.01 0.26
C LEU A 336 -22.13 -10.00 0.97
N ALA A 337 -21.26 -9.30 0.26
CA ALA A 337 -20.42 -8.24 0.80
C ALA A 337 -21.27 -7.10 1.42
N LEU A 338 -22.31 -6.65 0.72
CA LEU A 338 -23.24 -5.64 1.25
C LEU A 338 -24.00 -6.16 2.48
N LYS A 339 -24.41 -7.43 2.48
CA LYS A 339 -25.04 -8.08 3.67
C LYS A 339 -24.08 -8.18 4.85
N ALA A 340 -22.78 -8.38 4.59
CA ALA A 340 -21.76 -8.40 5.63
C ALA A 340 -21.54 -7.02 6.27
N GLY A 341 -21.89 -5.92 5.62
CA GLY A 341 -21.72 -4.57 6.14
C GLY A 341 -20.73 -3.69 5.35
N VAL A 342 -20.23 -4.17 4.20
CA VAL A 342 -19.38 -3.40 3.28
C VAL A 342 -20.17 -2.27 2.62
N ASP A 343 -19.53 -1.14 2.33
CA ASP A 343 -20.15 0.04 1.70
C ASP A 343 -19.76 0.22 0.24
N GLN A 344 -18.53 -0.15 -0.15
CA GLN A 344 -18.05 -0.01 -1.52
C GLN A 344 -17.56 -1.35 -2.08
N LEU A 345 -17.93 -1.61 -3.31
CA LEU A 345 -17.62 -2.82 -4.08
C LEU A 345 -16.53 -2.47 -5.12
N LEU A 346 -15.30 -2.90 -4.86
CA LEU A 346 -14.16 -2.53 -5.69
C LEU A 346 -13.97 -3.49 -6.86
N ASP A 347 -13.85 -2.93 -8.05
CA ASP A 347 -13.35 -3.57 -9.26
C ASP A 347 -14.01 -4.93 -9.58
N PRO A 348 -15.35 -4.99 -9.73
CA PRO A 348 -16.02 -6.23 -10.11
C PRO A 348 -15.56 -6.67 -11.51
N PRO A 349 -15.20 -7.96 -11.71
CA PRO A 349 -14.67 -8.45 -12.98
C PRO A 349 -15.73 -8.52 -14.09
N ALA A 350 -16.99 -8.61 -13.71
CA ALA A 350 -18.16 -8.61 -14.59
C ALA A 350 -19.16 -7.54 -14.13
N PRO A 351 -18.93 -6.25 -14.48
CA PRO A 351 -19.71 -5.13 -13.95
C PRO A 351 -21.22 -5.24 -14.14
N ASP A 352 -21.68 -5.68 -15.32
CA ASP A 352 -23.12 -5.89 -15.58
C ASP A 352 -23.72 -6.95 -14.67
N VAL A 353 -23.01 -8.05 -14.43
CA VAL A 353 -23.46 -9.15 -13.55
C VAL A 353 -23.59 -8.64 -12.13
N ALA A 354 -22.54 -8.01 -11.61
CA ALA A 354 -22.47 -7.51 -10.25
C ALA A 354 -23.52 -6.43 -9.97
N TRP A 355 -23.61 -5.44 -10.85
CA TRP A 355 -24.56 -4.33 -10.72
C TRP A 355 -26.03 -4.79 -10.75
N ASN A 356 -26.38 -5.65 -11.74
CA ASN A 356 -27.73 -6.21 -11.85
C ASN A 356 -28.07 -7.15 -10.68
N ALA A 357 -27.09 -7.87 -10.13
CA ALA A 357 -27.31 -8.74 -8.96
C ALA A 357 -27.71 -7.92 -7.73
N VAL A 358 -27.01 -6.81 -7.46
CA VAL A 358 -27.36 -5.91 -6.35
C VAL A 358 -28.74 -5.30 -6.57
N LEU A 359 -29.05 -4.80 -7.78
CA LEU A 359 -30.35 -4.25 -8.10
C LEU A 359 -31.48 -5.27 -7.85
N LYS A 360 -31.33 -6.48 -8.37
CA LYS A 360 -32.31 -7.56 -8.17
C LYS A 360 -32.46 -7.97 -6.71
N ALA A 361 -31.36 -8.01 -5.94
CA ALA A 361 -31.39 -8.34 -4.52
C ALA A 361 -32.23 -7.32 -3.72
N VAL A 362 -32.18 -6.03 -4.08
CA VAL A 362 -33.03 -5.00 -3.45
C VAL A 362 -34.47 -5.14 -3.91
N GLN A 363 -34.73 -5.29 -5.22
CA GLN A 363 -36.08 -5.47 -5.75
C GLN A 363 -36.77 -6.72 -5.20
N GLY A 364 -36.00 -7.78 -4.96
CA GLY A 364 -36.49 -9.04 -4.36
C GLY A 364 -36.56 -9.05 -2.84
N GLY A 365 -36.15 -7.97 -2.16
CA GLY A 365 -36.18 -7.85 -0.70
C GLY A 365 -35.06 -8.60 0.04
N GLU A 366 -34.05 -9.14 -0.67
CA GLU A 366 -32.89 -9.77 -0.04
C GLU A 366 -31.95 -8.73 0.60
N LEU A 367 -31.82 -7.56 -0.01
CA LEU A 367 -31.21 -6.34 0.55
C LEU A 367 -32.31 -5.30 0.75
N THR A 368 -32.24 -4.54 1.83
CA THR A 368 -33.16 -3.41 2.04
C THR A 368 -32.59 -2.14 1.41
N GLU A 369 -33.45 -1.27 0.90
CA GLU A 369 -33.02 0.04 0.40
C GLU A 369 -32.38 0.87 1.52
N SER A 370 -32.84 0.73 2.77
CA SER A 370 -32.23 1.35 3.95
C SER A 370 -30.76 0.93 4.13
N ARG A 371 -30.42 -0.34 3.84
CA ARG A 371 -29.02 -0.80 3.92
C ARG A 371 -28.13 -0.09 2.89
N LEU A 372 -28.66 0.16 1.69
CA LEU A 372 -27.95 0.95 0.68
C LEU A 372 -27.81 2.40 1.15
N ASP A 373 -28.86 3.00 1.68
CA ASP A 373 -28.88 4.39 2.16
C ASP A 373 -27.85 4.62 3.27
N GLU A 374 -27.64 3.65 4.16
CA GLU A 374 -26.58 3.69 5.18
C GLU A 374 -25.19 3.76 4.56
N SER A 375 -24.90 2.90 3.58
CA SER A 375 -23.62 2.90 2.86
C SER A 375 -23.40 4.20 2.10
N ILE A 376 -24.41 4.65 1.37
CA ILE A 376 -24.34 5.90 0.60
C ILE A 376 -24.10 7.09 1.52
N LEU A 377 -24.71 7.11 2.71
CA LEU A 377 -24.49 8.18 3.68
C LEU A 377 -23.02 8.24 4.11
N ARG A 378 -22.38 7.10 4.40
CA ARG A 378 -20.93 7.04 4.71
C ARG A 378 -20.08 7.54 3.55
N ILE A 379 -20.38 7.09 2.33
CA ILE A 379 -19.68 7.53 1.11
C ILE A 379 -19.85 9.05 0.89
N LEU A 380 -21.05 9.58 1.06
CA LEU A 380 -21.31 11.02 0.88
C LEU A 380 -20.68 11.86 2.00
N ARG A 381 -20.65 11.40 3.25
CA ARG A 381 -19.89 12.03 4.34
C ARG A 381 -18.41 12.12 3.98
N LEU A 382 -17.84 11.04 3.42
CA LEU A 382 -16.45 11.03 2.96
C LEU A 382 -16.24 12.05 1.84
N LYS A 383 -17.07 12.03 0.78
CA LYS A 383 -17.01 13.00 -0.32
C LYS A 383 -17.14 14.46 0.18
N SER A 384 -18.04 14.72 1.13
CA SER A 384 -18.23 16.04 1.77
C SER A 384 -16.99 16.48 2.54
N ARG A 385 -16.45 15.60 3.40
CA ARG A 385 -15.23 15.90 4.19
C ARG A 385 -14.02 16.21 3.29
N LEU A 386 -13.89 15.55 2.15
CA LEU A 386 -12.84 15.82 1.16
C LEU A 386 -13.08 17.13 0.38
N GLY A 387 -14.24 17.76 0.55
CA GLY A 387 -14.67 18.94 -0.19
C GLY A 387 -15.05 18.63 -1.65
N LEU A 388 -15.23 17.35 -1.99
CA LEU A 388 -15.49 16.91 -3.37
C LEU A 388 -16.89 17.33 -3.85
N LEU A 389 -17.88 17.40 -2.95
CA LEU A 389 -19.23 17.83 -3.31
C LEU A 389 -19.29 19.30 -3.74
N ASP A 390 -18.42 20.15 -3.17
CA ASP A 390 -18.40 21.59 -3.44
C ASP A 390 -17.38 21.98 -4.51
N ARG A 391 -16.26 21.26 -4.58
CA ARG A 391 -15.12 21.56 -5.47
C ARG A 391 -14.64 20.29 -6.17
N PRO A 392 -15.39 19.79 -7.17
CA PRO A 392 -15.07 18.52 -7.84
C PRO A 392 -13.89 18.61 -8.81
N TYR A 393 -13.48 19.81 -9.22
CA TYR A 393 -12.44 20.00 -10.22
C TYR A 393 -11.10 20.43 -9.61
N VAL A 394 -10.00 20.01 -10.24
CA VAL A 394 -8.64 20.45 -9.93
C VAL A 394 -8.10 21.38 -11.02
N GLN A 395 -7.11 22.20 -10.66
CA GLN A 395 -6.46 23.13 -11.59
C GLN A 395 -5.33 22.41 -12.33
N ALA A 396 -5.65 21.66 -13.38
CA ALA A 396 -4.69 20.83 -14.12
C ALA A 396 -3.44 21.61 -14.60
N LYS A 397 -3.58 22.93 -14.92
CA LYS A 397 -2.45 23.80 -15.30
C LYS A 397 -1.43 24.01 -14.18
N ASP A 398 -1.84 23.86 -12.91
CA ASP A 398 -0.99 24.14 -11.75
C ASP A 398 -0.36 22.87 -11.16
N VAL A 399 -0.69 21.68 -11.69
CA VAL A 399 -0.20 20.38 -11.20
C VAL A 399 1.34 20.34 -11.13
N GLY A 400 2.04 20.84 -12.15
CA GLY A 400 3.50 20.88 -12.17
C GLY A 400 4.15 21.80 -11.11
N ARG A 401 3.36 22.65 -10.43
CA ARG A 401 3.84 23.46 -9.29
C ARG A 401 3.76 22.70 -7.97
N VAL A 402 3.02 21.60 -7.93
CA VAL A 402 2.76 20.81 -6.73
C VAL A 402 3.44 19.45 -6.80
N VAL A 403 3.34 18.77 -7.93
CA VAL A 403 3.84 17.40 -8.12
C VAL A 403 5.31 17.41 -8.50
N GLY A 404 6.12 16.60 -7.81
CA GLY A 404 7.54 16.43 -8.09
C GLY A 404 8.41 17.65 -7.80
N THR A 405 8.02 18.50 -6.84
CA THR A 405 8.83 19.66 -6.47
C THR A 405 10.20 19.23 -5.93
N ALA A 406 11.21 20.07 -6.09
CA ALA A 406 12.54 19.81 -5.54
C ALA A 406 12.50 19.52 -4.03
N GLN A 407 11.59 20.16 -3.29
CA GLN A 407 11.40 19.92 -1.86
C GLN A 407 10.85 18.50 -1.59
N HIS A 408 9.89 18.02 -2.38
CA HIS A 408 9.30 16.69 -2.25
C HIS A 408 10.32 15.60 -2.59
N LEU A 409 11.06 15.77 -3.70
CA LEU A 409 12.11 14.83 -4.12
C LEU A 409 13.24 14.76 -3.07
N ALA A 410 13.68 15.91 -2.56
CA ALA A 410 14.70 15.94 -1.51
C ALA A 410 14.20 15.32 -0.17
N ALA A 411 12.89 15.40 0.12
CA ALA A 411 12.32 14.72 1.28
C ALA A 411 12.37 13.20 1.09
N ALA A 412 12.03 12.69 -0.09
CA ALA A 412 12.09 11.28 -0.42
C ALA A 412 13.53 10.73 -0.30
N ASP A 413 14.52 11.42 -0.86
CA ASP A 413 15.93 11.03 -0.74
C ASP A 413 16.41 10.99 0.73
N ARG A 414 16.08 12.02 1.54
CA ARG A 414 16.44 12.06 2.98
C ARG A 414 15.78 10.94 3.79
N ILE A 415 14.54 10.57 3.46
CA ILE A 415 13.84 9.48 4.13
C ILE A 415 14.51 8.16 3.76
N ALA A 416 14.77 7.89 2.48
CA ALA A 416 15.43 6.69 2.00
C ALA A 416 16.82 6.48 2.62
N GLU A 417 17.61 7.53 2.80
CA GLU A 417 18.92 7.47 3.45
C GLU A 417 18.88 6.91 4.90
N ARG A 418 17.73 7.01 5.57
CA ARG A 418 17.53 6.49 6.92
C ARG A 418 17.02 5.06 6.96
N THR A 419 16.57 4.51 5.84
CA THR A 419 15.92 3.18 5.79
C THR A 419 16.86 2.06 5.37
N THR A 420 17.91 2.36 4.57
CA THR A 420 18.88 1.34 4.14
C THR A 420 19.53 0.66 5.35
N THR A 421 19.44 -0.68 5.40
CA THR A 421 19.89 -1.49 6.52
C THR A 421 21.14 -2.28 6.13
N LEU A 422 22.21 -2.15 6.89
CA LEU A 422 23.44 -2.96 6.76
C LEU A 422 23.32 -4.18 7.67
N LEU A 423 23.22 -5.37 7.11
CA LEU A 423 23.01 -6.62 7.84
C LEU A 423 24.33 -7.32 8.18
N VAL A 424 25.29 -7.29 7.25
CA VAL A 424 26.61 -7.91 7.38
C VAL A 424 27.67 -6.92 6.89
N ASN A 425 28.81 -6.82 7.59
CA ASN A 425 29.98 -6.07 7.14
C ASN A 425 31.27 -6.66 7.73
N GLU A 426 31.59 -7.89 7.34
CA GLU A 426 32.77 -8.60 7.82
C GLU A 426 34.07 -7.97 7.27
N GLY A 427 35.02 -7.79 8.18
CA GLY A 427 36.30 -7.20 7.84
C GLY A 427 36.22 -5.72 7.41
N GLY A 428 35.09 -5.05 7.61
CA GLY A 428 34.91 -3.65 7.25
C GLY A 428 34.98 -3.40 5.73
N LEU A 429 34.41 -4.32 4.91
CA LEU A 429 34.39 -4.17 3.45
C LEU A 429 33.71 -2.87 3.01
N LEU A 430 32.60 -2.50 3.66
CA LEU A 430 31.94 -1.22 3.45
C LEU A 430 32.44 -0.17 4.47
N PRO A 431 32.58 1.08 4.02
CA PRO A 431 32.29 1.61 2.70
C PRO A 431 33.38 1.26 1.66
N LEU A 432 32.98 1.11 0.38
CA LEU A 432 33.95 0.92 -0.70
C LEU A 432 34.80 2.17 -0.92
N SER A 433 36.11 1.95 -1.02
CA SER A 433 37.05 3.03 -1.31
C SER A 433 37.29 3.17 -2.82
N ARG A 434 37.12 4.35 -3.37
CA ARG A 434 37.42 4.64 -4.80
C ARG A 434 38.88 4.39 -5.19
N ARG A 435 39.80 4.39 -4.21
CA ARG A 435 41.22 4.13 -4.46
C ARG A 435 41.49 2.65 -4.73
N THR A 436 40.80 1.76 -4.03
CA THR A 436 41.03 0.30 -4.09
C THR A 436 39.90 -0.45 -4.80
N HIS A 437 38.72 0.17 -4.95
CA HIS A 437 37.53 -0.41 -5.54
C HIS A 437 36.92 0.54 -6.60
N GLY A 438 37.78 1.19 -7.40
CA GLY A 438 37.39 2.25 -8.34
C GLY A 438 36.50 1.75 -9.47
N LYS A 439 36.71 0.52 -9.95
CA LYS A 439 35.91 -0.12 -10.99
C LYS A 439 34.90 -1.08 -10.33
N VAL A 440 33.60 -0.85 -10.54
CA VAL A 440 32.52 -1.64 -9.92
C VAL A 440 31.63 -2.24 -10.99
N LEU A 441 31.36 -3.54 -10.90
CA LEU A 441 30.29 -4.18 -11.65
C LEU A 441 29.04 -4.23 -10.77
N VAL A 442 27.94 -3.65 -11.22
CA VAL A 442 26.62 -3.84 -10.64
C VAL A 442 25.89 -4.91 -11.47
N VAL A 443 25.56 -6.03 -10.85
CA VAL A 443 24.98 -7.19 -11.53
C VAL A 443 23.80 -7.74 -10.73
N GLY A 444 22.86 -8.41 -11.38
CA GLY A 444 21.78 -9.11 -10.66
C GLY A 444 20.38 -8.92 -11.24
N ALA A 445 19.41 -8.98 -10.36
CA ALA A 445 17.99 -8.96 -10.72
C ALA A 445 17.52 -7.56 -11.15
N ASP A 446 16.78 -7.52 -12.25
CA ASP A 446 16.06 -6.35 -12.74
C ASP A 446 14.57 -6.67 -12.87
N PRO A 447 13.81 -6.71 -11.77
CA PRO A 447 12.36 -6.86 -11.81
C PRO A 447 11.68 -5.67 -12.49
N ALA A 448 10.45 -5.87 -12.97
CA ALA A 448 9.67 -4.82 -13.60
C ALA A 448 9.47 -3.62 -12.67
N SER A 449 9.46 -2.43 -13.25
CA SER A 449 9.20 -1.18 -12.52
C SER A 449 7.80 -1.16 -11.92
N PRO A 450 7.62 -0.85 -10.62
CA PRO A 450 6.30 -0.80 -10.00
C PRO A 450 5.38 0.28 -10.59
N SER A 451 5.95 1.41 -10.99
CA SER A 451 5.22 2.56 -11.57
C SER A 451 5.37 2.69 -13.10
N GLY A 452 6.16 1.81 -13.73
CA GLY A 452 6.54 1.94 -15.14
C GLY A 452 7.53 3.06 -15.44
N THR A 453 7.99 3.82 -14.44
CA THR A 453 8.87 5.01 -14.64
C THR A 453 10.21 4.93 -13.93
N THR A 454 10.44 3.90 -13.09
CA THR A 454 11.74 3.64 -12.47
C THR A 454 12.64 2.85 -13.42
N GLY A 455 13.94 3.09 -13.36
CA GLY A 455 14.92 2.36 -14.15
C GLY A 455 15.13 0.92 -13.65
N PRO A 456 15.83 0.07 -14.44
CA PRO A 456 16.25 -1.24 -13.95
C PRO A 456 17.21 -1.08 -12.77
N PRO A 457 17.04 -1.84 -11.68
CA PRO A 457 17.86 -1.73 -10.46
C PRO A 457 19.36 -1.73 -10.68
N THR A 458 19.87 -2.61 -11.53
CA THR A 458 21.31 -2.65 -11.84
C THR A 458 21.79 -1.33 -12.48
N GLY A 459 21.01 -0.78 -13.41
CA GLY A 459 21.30 0.49 -14.07
C GLY A 459 21.24 1.68 -13.12
N VAL A 460 20.21 1.74 -12.26
CA VAL A 460 20.06 2.83 -11.28
C VAL A 460 21.19 2.83 -10.25
N LEU A 461 21.55 1.66 -9.70
CA LEU A 461 22.68 1.52 -8.78
C LEU A 461 24.02 1.91 -9.45
N ALA A 462 24.26 1.46 -10.68
CA ALA A 462 25.49 1.78 -11.40
C ALA A 462 25.57 3.29 -11.69
N ALA A 463 24.50 3.92 -12.14
CA ALA A 463 24.43 5.36 -12.36
C ALA A 463 24.70 6.14 -11.06
N ALA A 464 24.06 5.76 -9.95
CA ALA A 464 24.25 6.40 -8.66
C ALA A 464 25.70 6.25 -8.15
N LEU A 465 26.33 5.09 -8.31
CA LEU A 465 27.74 4.90 -7.95
C LEU A 465 28.65 5.73 -8.87
N THR A 466 28.32 5.88 -10.16
CA THR A 466 29.07 6.73 -11.09
C THR A 466 29.02 8.20 -10.70
N GLU A 467 27.85 8.72 -10.31
CA GLU A 467 27.70 10.07 -9.76
C GLU A 467 28.53 10.28 -8.48
N LEU A 468 28.75 9.21 -7.71
CA LEU A 468 29.58 9.22 -6.49
C LEU A 468 31.08 9.03 -6.78
N GLY A 469 31.48 8.94 -8.06
CA GLY A 469 32.87 8.95 -8.53
C GLY A 469 33.52 7.57 -8.71
N PHE A 470 32.72 6.50 -8.78
CA PHE A 470 33.17 5.17 -9.20
C PHE A 470 33.09 5.01 -10.73
N SER A 471 33.85 4.11 -11.31
CA SER A 471 33.66 3.64 -12.70
C SER A 471 32.75 2.41 -12.65
N ALA A 472 31.42 2.64 -12.63
CA ALA A 472 30.45 1.58 -12.48
C ALA A 472 29.82 1.17 -13.82
N SER A 473 29.60 -0.14 -14.00
CA SER A 473 28.90 -0.72 -15.14
C SER A 473 27.75 -1.61 -14.65
N ALA A 474 26.68 -1.72 -15.43
CA ALA A 474 25.52 -2.53 -15.13
C ALA A 474 25.45 -3.78 -16.00
N LEU A 475 24.99 -4.91 -15.42
CA LEU A 475 24.71 -6.15 -16.13
C LEU A 475 23.49 -6.83 -15.52
N SER A 476 22.38 -6.85 -16.24
CA SER A 476 21.19 -7.60 -15.83
C SER A 476 21.39 -9.10 -16.00
N THR A 477 20.92 -9.87 -15.02
CA THR A 477 20.83 -11.34 -15.13
C THR A 477 19.37 -11.82 -15.06
N GLY A 478 18.41 -10.89 -14.93
CA GLY A 478 17.02 -11.21 -14.64
C GLY A 478 16.81 -11.69 -13.20
N THR A 479 15.57 -11.97 -12.84
CA THR A 479 15.20 -12.51 -11.51
C THR A 479 15.46 -14.00 -11.39
N GLU A 480 15.61 -14.73 -12.53
CA GLU A 480 15.94 -16.16 -12.60
C GLU A 480 17.10 -16.36 -13.56
N PRO A 481 18.36 -16.16 -13.12
CA PRO A 481 19.53 -16.24 -13.97
C PRO A 481 19.73 -17.63 -14.59
N SER A 482 19.87 -17.70 -15.91
CA SER A 482 20.35 -18.89 -16.61
C SER A 482 21.84 -19.15 -16.35
N ALA A 483 22.32 -20.37 -16.64
CA ALA A 483 23.76 -20.68 -16.54
C ALA A 483 24.60 -19.73 -17.41
N GLU A 484 24.16 -19.43 -18.64
CA GLU A 484 24.85 -18.49 -19.54
C GLU A 484 24.93 -17.08 -18.96
N ALA A 485 23.84 -16.59 -18.33
CA ALA A 485 23.83 -15.29 -17.67
C ALA A 485 24.80 -15.25 -16.49
N VAL A 486 24.91 -16.34 -15.73
CA VAL A 486 25.88 -16.50 -14.62
C VAL A 486 27.31 -16.48 -15.17
N ASP A 487 27.62 -17.24 -16.22
CA ASP A 487 28.96 -17.28 -16.82
C ASP A 487 29.38 -15.91 -17.34
N LYS A 488 28.47 -15.19 -17.99
CA LYS A 488 28.71 -13.82 -18.48
C LYS A 488 29.00 -12.86 -17.32
N ALA A 489 28.24 -12.96 -16.22
CA ALA A 489 28.44 -12.15 -15.03
C ALA A 489 29.81 -12.42 -14.37
N VAL A 490 30.20 -13.70 -14.25
CA VAL A 490 31.51 -14.12 -13.71
C VAL A 490 32.66 -13.64 -14.58
N ALA A 491 32.53 -13.72 -15.91
CA ALA A 491 33.53 -13.19 -16.84
C ALA A 491 33.71 -11.66 -16.67
N ALA A 492 32.61 -10.92 -16.56
CA ALA A 492 32.63 -9.47 -16.34
C ALA A 492 33.26 -9.11 -14.98
N ALA A 493 32.97 -9.88 -13.91
CA ALA A 493 33.50 -9.65 -12.58
C ALA A 493 35.02 -9.73 -12.49
N ARG A 494 35.68 -10.50 -13.36
CA ARG A 494 37.15 -10.61 -13.37
C ARG A 494 37.86 -9.31 -13.76
N GLY A 495 37.18 -8.43 -14.49
CA GLY A 495 37.73 -7.15 -15.02
C GLY A 495 37.53 -5.94 -14.10
N VAL A 496 36.94 -6.12 -12.89
CA VAL A 496 36.63 -5.03 -11.97
C VAL A 496 37.28 -5.21 -10.61
N ASP A 497 37.23 -4.16 -9.77
CA ASP A 497 37.83 -4.18 -8.43
C ASP A 497 36.84 -4.71 -7.37
N ALA A 498 35.53 -4.48 -7.55
CA ALA A 498 34.47 -4.95 -6.69
C ALA A 498 33.18 -5.24 -7.47
N VAL A 499 32.32 -6.06 -6.90
CA VAL A 499 31.00 -6.42 -7.44
C VAL A 499 29.92 -5.99 -6.46
N VAL A 500 28.88 -5.34 -6.94
CA VAL A 500 27.61 -5.11 -6.22
C VAL A 500 26.55 -5.99 -6.88
N VAL A 501 25.99 -6.94 -6.14
CA VAL A 501 24.97 -7.86 -6.67
C VAL A 501 23.60 -7.54 -6.08
N GLY A 502 22.64 -7.20 -6.97
CA GLY A 502 21.22 -7.04 -6.59
C GLY A 502 20.53 -8.39 -6.51
N THR A 503 19.95 -8.74 -5.34
CA THR A 503 19.22 -9.99 -5.13
C THR A 503 17.73 -9.74 -4.95
N TYR A 504 16.90 -10.73 -5.34
CA TYR A 504 15.44 -10.62 -5.35
C TYR A 504 14.78 -11.93 -4.97
N ASN A 505 14.40 -12.10 -3.69
CA ASN A 505 13.75 -13.30 -3.17
C ASN A 505 14.55 -14.59 -3.45
N VAL A 506 15.80 -14.63 -3.04
CA VAL A 506 16.69 -15.79 -3.23
C VAL A 506 16.16 -17.01 -2.51
N THR A 507 16.04 -18.12 -3.23
CA THR A 507 15.70 -19.42 -2.68
C THR A 507 16.86 -20.41 -2.83
N ALA A 508 16.87 -21.45 -2.00
CA ALA A 508 17.89 -22.49 -2.06
C ALA A 508 17.93 -23.15 -3.46
N GLY A 509 19.14 -23.29 -4.01
CA GLY A 509 19.35 -23.89 -5.34
C GLY A 509 18.94 -23.01 -6.53
N SER A 510 18.48 -21.78 -6.31
CA SER A 510 18.08 -20.85 -7.38
C SER A 510 19.26 -20.40 -8.25
N GLY A 511 18.96 -19.88 -9.45
CA GLY A 511 19.95 -19.24 -10.31
C GLY A 511 20.66 -18.07 -9.64
N GLN A 512 19.96 -17.30 -8.81
CA GLN A 512 20.52 -16.19 -8.05
C GLN A 512 21.53 -16.66 -6.98
N GLN A 513 21.23 -17.73 -6.25
CA GLN A 513 22.19 -18.30 -5.29
C GLN A 513 23.47 -18.72 -6.00
N ARG A 514 23.35 -19.49 -7.12
CA ARG A 514 24.52 -19.88 -7.95
C ARG A 514 25.29 -18.69 -8.48
N LEU A 515 24.61 -17.64 -8.92
CA LEU A 515 25.25 -16.39 -9.37
C LEU A 515 26.16 -15.83 -8.26
N VAL A 516 25.63 -15.67 -7.05
CA VAL A 516 26.39 -15.09 -5.92
C VAL A 516 27.56 -16.00 -5.54
N GLU A 517 27.36 -17.30 -5.44
CA GLU A 517 28.44 -18.27 -5.13
C GLU A 517 29.57 -18.21 -6.17
N GLN A 518 29.23 -18.12 -7.44
CA GLN A 518 30.25 -18.02 -8.51
C GLN A 518 30.94 -16.67 -8.55
N LEU A 519 30.24 -15.58 -8.23
CA LEU A 519 30.86 -14.26 -8.06
C LEU A 519 31.86 -14.26 -6.89
N LEU A 520 31.53 -14.87 -5.76
CA LEU A 520 32.46 -15.04 -4.63
C LEU A 520 33.69 -15.86 -5.00
N ALA A 521 33.54 -16.91 -5.85
CA ALA A 521 34.66 -17.73 -6.33
C ALA A 521 35.67 -16.93 -7.18
N THR A 522 35.30 -15.77 -7.73
CA THR A 522 36.22 -14.85 -8.43
C THR A 522 37.24 -14.19 -7.50
N ARG A 523 37.05 -14.28 -6.17
CA ARG A 523 37.82 -13.61 -5.12
C ARG A 523 37.77 -12.07 -5.19
N ARG A 524 36.85 -11.51 -5.94
CA ARG A 524 36.57 -10.06 -5.89
C ARG A 524 35.71 -9.76 -4.67
N PRO A 525 35.87 -8.59 -4.03
CA PRO A 525 34.93 -8.12 -3.02
C PRO A 525 33.50 -8.10 -3.58
N VAL A 526 32.55 -8.75 -2.90
CA VAL A 526 31.13 -8.81 -3.29
C VAL A 526 30.30 -8.16 -2.20
N VAL A 527 29.50 -7.17 -2.60
CA VAL A 527 28.49 -6.53 -1.78
C VAL A 527 27.13 -6.96 -2.31
N ALA A 528 26.29 -7.61 -1.49
CA ALA A 528 24.93 -7.93 -1.88
C ALA A 528 23.95 -6.85 -1.41
N VAL A 529 22.92 -6.60 -2.23
CA VAL A 529 21.80 -5.70 -1.93
C VAL A 529 20.50 -6.45 -2.18
N ALA A 530 19.80 -6.84 -1.13
CA ALA A 530 18.44 -7.35 -1.27
C ALA A 530 17.52 -6.21 -1.69
N VAL A 531 17.07 -6.24 -2.94
CA VAL A 531 16.22 -5.18 -3.50
C VAL A 531 14.73 -5.40 -3.22
N ARG A 532 14.37 -6.50 -2.54
CA ARG A 532 13.02 -6.77 -2.06
C ARG A 532 13.08 -7.27 -0.60
N ASN A 533 12.65 -8.49 -0.32
CA ASN A 533 12.64 -9.03 1.04
C ASN A 533 14.05 -9.15 1.62
N PRO A 534 14.26 -8.84 2.91
CA PRO A 534 15.59 -8.91 3.55
C PRO A 534 16.05 -10.35 3.82
N TYR A 535 15.22 -11.35 3.56
CA TYR A 535 15.46 -12.76 3.87
C TYR A 535 16.56 -13.41 3.02
N ASP A 536 16.92 -12.79 1.89
CA ASP A 536 17.99 -13.25 1.00
C ASP A 536 19.32 -13.48 1.72
N VAL A 537 19.61 -12.71 2.77
CA VAL A 537 20.83 -12.83 3.55
C VAL A 537 20.99 -14.22 4.18
N ALA A 538 19.89 -14.89 4.54
CA ALA A 538 19.93 -16.24 5.11
C ALA A 538 20.33 -17.32 4.08
N GLN A 539 20.09 -17.07 2.79
CA GLN A 539 20.44 -17.97 1.69
C GLN A 539 21.88 -17.76 1.19
N LEU A 540 22.56 -16.70 1.64
CA LEU A 540 23.84 -16.24 1.13
C LEU A 540 24.89 -16.03 2.25
N PRO A 541 25.13 -17.02 3.14
CA PRO A 541 25.93 -16.86 4.37
C PRO A 541 27.41 -16.52 4.11
N ALA A 542 27.94 -16.75 2.91
CA ALA A 542 29.33 -16.45 2.56
C ALA A 542 29.56 -14.99 2.11
N VAL A 543 28.50 -14.19 1.98
CA VAL A 543 28.61 -12.77 1.58
C VAL A 543 29.05 -11.93 2.79
N LYS A 544 30.15 -11.19 2.61
CA LYS A 544 30.77 -10.41 3.69
C LYS A 544 30.22 -9.01 3.88
N ALA A 545 29.48 -8.49 2.93
CA ALA A 545 28.76 -7.21 3.06
C ALA A 545 27.37 -7.35 2.46
N PHE A 546 26.34 -7.14 3.27
CA PHE A 546 24.95 -7.35 2.86
C PHE A 546 24.07 -6.19 3.31
N LEU A 547 23.37 -5.58 2.35
CA LEU A 547 22.42 -4.50 2.55
C LEU A 547 21.00 -4.95 2.23
N ALA A 548 20.01 -4.39 2.91
CA ALA A 548 18.60 -4.49 2.54
C ALA A 548 18.06 -3.08 2.19
N SER A 549 17.46 -2.94 1.01
CA SER A 549 16.80 -1.72 0.53
C SER A 549 15.27 -1.82 0.61
N TYR A 550 14.71 -3.02 0.73
CA TYR A 550 13.28 -3.32 0.85
C TYR A 550 12.43 -2.97 -0.37
N SER A 551 13.02 -2.37 -1.38
CA SER A 551 12.37 -2.06 -2.66
C SER A 551 13.43 -1.77 -3.72
N TRP A 552 13.00 -1.79 -4.97
CA TRP A 552 13.84 -1.56 -6.15
C TRP A 552 13.48 -0.26 -6.87
N THR A 553 12.91 0.69 -6.14
CA THR A 553 12.68 2.02 -6.70
C THR A 553 13.95 2.87 -6.66
N ASP A 554 14.01 3.88 -7.53
CA ASP A 554 15.23 4.68 -7.71
C ASP A 554 15.70 5.36 -6.41
N VAL A 555 14.79 5.78 -5.54
CA VAL A 555 15.12 6.52 -4.33
C VAL A 555 15.88 5.64 -3.32
N GLU A 556 15.43 4.38 -3.18
CA GLU A 556 16.06 3.42 -2.27
C GLU A 556 17.41 2.93 -2.82
N LEU A 557 17.48 2.70 -4.14
CA LEU A 557 18.73 2.29 -4.79
C LEU A 557 19.79 3.40 -4.73
N ARG A 558 19.41 4.68 -4.91
CA ARG A 558 20.33 5.81 -4.68
C ARG A 558 20.80 5.88 -3.23
N ALA A 559 19.92 5.63 -2.27
CA ALA A 559 20.28 5.59 -0.86
C ALA A 559 21.27 4.45 -0.56
N ALA A 560 21.03 3.25 -1.09
CA ALA A 560 21.96 2.12 -0.99
C ALA A 560 23.33 2.44 -1.60
N ALA A 561 23.38 3.08 -2.77
CA ALA A 561 24.63 3.53 -3.39
C ALA A 561 25.40 4.51 -2.49
N ARG A 562 24.72 5.47 -1.84
CA ARG A 562 25.34 6.42 -0.90
C ARG A 562 25.93 5.70 0.33
N VAL A 563 25.23 4.68 0.84
CA VAL A 563 25.76 3.82 1.91
C VAL A 563 26.97 3.04 1.41
N ILE A 564 26.91 2.36 0.26
CA ILE A 564 28.04 1.64 -0.33
C ILE A 564 29.28 2.54 -0.48
N ALA A 565 29.09 3.79 -0.89
CA ALA A 565 30.14 4.77 -1.11
C ALA A 565 30.59 5.53 0.16
N GLY A 566 30.03 5.24 1.32
CA GLY A 566 30.35 5.92 2.59
C GLY A 566 29.96 7.41 2.64
N ARG A 567 28.95 7.81 1.84
CA ARG A 567 28.42 9.17 1.88
C ARG A 567 27.40 9.38 2.99
N VAL A 568 26.74 8.29 3.38
CA VAL A 568 25.77 8.23 4.47
C VAL A 568 26.03 6.96 5.26
N ALA A 569 26.08 7.05 6.58
CA ALA A 569 26.15 5.86 7.44
C ALA A 569 24.79 5.13 7.43
N PRO A 570 24.75 3.79 7.34
CA PRO A 570 23.51 3.02 7.41
C PRO A 570 22.85 3.19 8.78
N ARG A 571 21.54 3.41 8.80
CA ARG A 571 20.77 3.65 10.03
C ARG A 571 19.57 2.72 10.16
N GLY A 572 19.14 2.09 9.08
CA GLY A 572 18.02 1.16 9.08
C GLY A 572 18.23 0.00 10.03
N LYS A 573 17.15 -0.49 10.62
CA LYS A 573 17.10 -1.66 11.48
C LYS A 573 16.06 -2.63 10.94
N LEU A 574 16.34 -3.94 10.96
CA LEU A 574 15.36 -4.92 10.48
C LEU A 574 14.00 -4.74 11.18
N PRO A 575 12.92 -4.54 10.46
CA PRO A 575 11.58 -4.48 11.03
C PRO A 575 10.91 -5.86 11.14
N VAL A 576 11.56 -6.89 10.60
CA VAL A 576 11.14 -8.29 10.64
C VAL A 576 12.29 -9.17 11.11
N PRO A 577 12.05 -10.32 11.77
CA PRO A 577 13.12 -11.27 12.07
C PRO A 577 13.53 -12.00 10.79
N VAL A 578 14.81 -12.36 10.68
CA VAL A 578 15.31 -13.23 9.61
C VAL A 578 15.67 -14.58 10.25
N GLN A 579 15.03 -15.65 9.79
CA GLN A 579 15.30 -17.00 10.24
C GLN A 579 16.52 -17.58 9.51
N ARG A 580 17.15 -18.57 10.12
CA ARG A 580 18.20 -19.37 9.48
C ARG A 580 17.59 -20.20 8.34
N ALA A 581 18.29 -20.28 7.21
CA ALA A 581 17.85 -21.10 6.09
C ALA A 581 17.89 -22.62 6.37
N ASP A 582 18.90 -23.05 7.14
CA ASP A 582 19.12 -24.47 7.50
C ASP A 582 18.28 -24.93 8.70
N VAL A 583 17.88 -24.02 9.59
CA VAL A 583 17.05 -24.28 10.77
C VAL A 583 16.00 -23.16 10.92
N PRO A 584 14.88 -23.21 10.17
CA PRO A 584 13.89 -22.12 10.11
C PRO A 584 13.26 -21.73 11.46
N ALA A 585 13.31 -22.61 12.47
CA ALA A 585 12.85 -22.31 13.84
C ALA A 585 13.80 -21.39 14.60
N GLN A 586 15.01 -21.14 14.10
CA GLN A 586 16.01 -20.30 14.75
C GLN A 586 16.16 -18.96 14.04
N VAL A 587 16.16 -17.88 14.82
CA VAL A 587 16.40 -16.54 14.32
C VAL A 587 17.89 -16.36 14.04
N LEU A 588 18.23 -15.95 12.82
CA LEU A 588 19.56 -15.54 12.40
C LEU A 588 19.82 -14.08 12.79
N TYR A 589 18.89 -13.20 12.46
CA TYR A 589 18.92 -11.78 12.82
C TYR A 589 17.58 -11.37 13.43
N PRO A 590 17.58 -10.83 14.67
CA PRO A 590 16.34 -10.39 15.31
C PRO A 590 15.84 -9.06 14.74
N ILE A 591 14.59 -8.71 15.03
CA ILE A 591 14.07 -7.34 14.84
C ILE A 591 15.03 -6.36 15.53
N GLY A 592 15.27 -5.22 14.90
CA GLY A 592 16.21 -4.20 15.39
C GLY A 592 17.67 -4.45 15.02
N HIS A 593 18.00 -5.59 14.38
CA HIS A 593 19.35 -5.80 13.87
C HIS A 593 19.68 -4.84 12.72
N GLY A 594 20.88 -4.33 12.74
CA GLY A 594 21.45 -3.46 11.70
C GLY A 594 22.75 -2.86 12.19
N LEU A 595 23.76 -2.86 11.33
CA LEU A 595 25.11 -2.36 11.61
C LEU A 595 25.22 -0.89 11.18
N THR A 596 26.28 -0.25 11.64
CA THR A 596 26.73 1.09 11.20
C THR A 596 28.23 1.12 11.10
N TYR A 597 28.80 2.14 10.42
CA TYR A 597 30.25 2.40 10.35
C TYR A 597 30.54 3.88 10.45
#